data_3ac299dbd53a3215e219bb177fd9831d
#
_entry.id   3ac299dbd53a3215e219bb177fd9831d
#
_cell.length_a   1.000
_cell.length_b   1.000
_cell.length_c   1.000
_cell.angle_alpha   90.00
_cell.angle_beta   90.00
_cell.angle_gamma   90.00
#
_symmetry.space_group_name_H-M   'P 1'
#
loop_
_entity.id
_entity.type
_entity.pdbx_description
1 polymer ?
#
loop_
_entity_poly.entity_id
_entity_poly.type
_entity_poly.pdbx_seq_one_letter_code
_entity_poly.pdbx_strand_id
1 'polypeptide(L)'
;MIKRIIFIILSLVLACSLLVFYLPRVACQPVQQEAPATEAEVLNLYSIDPYTLDPAISNDMTSHEYIMQLFSGLVRFGDNLEPVPDIAQSWQVSHDGMTYTFYLRNDVRFHDGREVKAEDFKYSWQRTCHPDTQSQTAATYLGDIVGVREVLAGKAEEISGVRIIDDYTLQITIDAPKSYFLSKLTYPTAFVVDRANAESVGEWWRQPNGTGPFMLRQWDENSLLVLEKNDLYYGKLAKVDFVVFQLWGGVPMNMYETGKIDVTSVSLNYIDKVTDEAGPFYHDLEVVPELSFYYIGFNHHKPPFDDVNIRRAFSQAVDKDKLASLVFRDMVQSADGILPPGMPGFNDDLSGLKYDINRAKELIATSKYGDVSNLPPITITIMGWGGLISQELEAIIQEWRNNLGVEVKVRQLEPQRLLYYLKQEKDEMFYVGWIADYPHPQDFLDVLFHSGTDNNYGEYSNPEIDALLDMASVELDNKLSLVLYQQAEQRLVDDAACLPLWFGKNYILTKPYIKGYNLSPLGFPMLNNVSVEPH
;
A
#
# COMPACT_ATOMS: atom_id res chain seq x y z
N MET A 1 62.96 -58.53 -6.63
CA MET A 1 61.70 -57.82 -6.40
C MET A 1 60.94 -57.56 -7.69
N ILE A 2 61.56 -57.16 -8.77
CA ILE A 2 60.93 -56.78 -10.08
C ILE A 2 60.22 -57.98 -10.76
N LYS A 3 60.72 -59.21 -10.68
CA LYS A 3 60.06 -60.38 -11.30
C LYS A 3 58.74 -60.84 -10.64
N ARG A 4 58.48 -60.48 -9.39
CA ARG A 4 57.18 -60.73 -8.70
C ARG A 4 56.11 -59.73 -9.04
N ILE A 5 56.48 -58.51 -9.36
CA ILE A 5 55.54 -57.47 -9.74
C ILE A 5 54.99 -57.66 -11.17
N ILE A 6 55.84 -58.12 -12.09
CA ILE A 6 55.44 -58.46 -13.47
C ILE A 6 54.45 -59.63 -13.52
N PHE A 7 54.57 -60.61 -12.64
CA PHE A 7 53.65 -61.77 -12.60
C PHE A 7 52.26 -61.38 -12.04
N ILE A 8 52.19 -60.41 -11.12
CA ILE A 8 50.94 -59.96 -10.56
C ILE A 8 50.19 -59.10 -11.58
N ILE A 9 50.89 -58.28 -12.35
CA ILE A 9 50.27 -57.43 -13.39
C ILE A 9 49.77 -58.28 -14.58
N LEU A 10 50.49 -59.34 -14.98
CA LEU A 10 50.02 -60.23 -16.04
C LEU A 10 48.81 -61.11 -15.59
N SER A 11 48.71 -61.50 -14.34
CA SER A 11 47.55 -62.23 -13.82
C SER A 11 46.30 -61.37 -13.68
N LEU A 12 46.44 -60.04 -13.41
CA LEU A 12 45.31 -59.08 -13.36
C LEU A 12 44.79 -58.79 -14.77
N VAL A 13 45.62 -58.65 -15.78
CA VAL A 13 45.22 -58.45 -17.17
C VAL A 13 44.51 -59.65 -17.78
N LEU A 14 44.92 -60.91 -17.43
CA LEU A 14 44.21 -62.11 -17.87
C LEU A 14 42.86 -62.31 -17.18
N ALA A 15 42.70 -61.86 -15.92
CA ALA A 15 41.44 -61.95 -15.20
C ALA A 15 40.39 -60.94 -15.73
N CYS A 16 40.84 -59.76 -16.18
CA CYS A 16 39.94 -58.75 -16.79
C CYS A 16 39.48 -59.18 -18.22
N SER A 17 40.28 -59.94 -18.97
CA SER A 17 39.87 -60.33 -20.32
C SER A 17 38.90 -61.52 -20.34
N LEU A 18 38.75 -62.26 -19.26
CA LEU A 18 37.77 -63.38 -19.13
C LEU A 18 36.41 -62.91 -18.56
N LEU A 19 36.35 -61.73 -17.94
CA LEU A 19 35.11 -61.21 -17.41
C LEU A 19 34.24 -60.46 -18.47
N VAL A 20 34.80 -60.15 -19.64
CA VAL A 20 34.07 -59.42 -20.72
C VAL A 20 33.15 -60.37 -21.53
N PHE A 21 33.28 -61.72 -21.42
CA PHE A 21 32.50 -62.69 -22.21
C PHE A 21 31.26 -63.24 -21.47
N TYR A 22 30.98 -62.83 -20.21
CA TYR A 22 29.88 -63.41 -19.44
C TYR A 22 28.92 -62.31 -18.89
N LEU A 23 28.79 -61.15 -19.57
CA LEU A 23 27.70 -60.22 -19.27
C LEU A 23 26.48 -60.62 -20.12
N PRO A 24 25.31 -60.88 -19.49
CA PRO A 24 24.07 -61.01 -20.25
C PRO A 24 23.82 -59.75 -21.03
N ARG A 25 23.46 -59.87 -22.30
CA ARG A 25 22.93 -58.72 -23.09
C ARG A 25 21.72 -58.16 -22.36
N VAL A 26 21.92 -57.13 -21.54
CA VAL A 26 20.83 -56.25 -21.10
C VAL A 26 20.38 -55.54 -22.36
N ALA A 27 19.18 -55.89 -22.83
CA ALA A 27 18.52 -55.12 -23.89
C ALA A 27 18.43 -53.66 -23.40
N CYS A 28 19.07 -52.72 -24.10
CA CYS A 28 18.82 -51.32 -23.94
C CYS A 28 17.33 -51.09 -24.23
N GLN A 29 16.53 -50.94 -23.18
CA GLN A 29 15.26 -50.29 -23.31
C GLN A 29 15.58 -48.86 -23.78
N PRO A 30 14.79 -48.28 -24.73
CA PRO A 30 14.97 -46.90 -25.08
C PRO A 30 14.79 -46.07 -23.78
N VAL A 31 15.82 -45.29 -23.44
CA VAL A 31 15.71 -44.27 -22.42
C VAL A 31 14.52 -43.42 -22.87
N GLN A 32 13.43 -43.48 -22.13
CA GLN A 32 12.39 -42.44 -22.27
C GLN A 32 13.17 -41.13 -22.05
N GLN A 33 13.26 -40.35 -23.11
CA GLN A 33 13.66 -38.96 -23.00
C GLN A 33 12.68 -38.34 -21.99
N GLU A 34 13.13 -38.12 -20.75
CA GLU A 34 12.45 -37.23 -19.84
C GLU A 34 12.24 -35.96 -20.66
N ALA A 35 11.01 -35.49 -20.72
CA ALA A 35 10.71 -34.19 -21.28
C ALA A 35 11.71 -33.18 -20.67
N PRO A 36 12.26 -32.25 -21.46
CA PRO A 36 13.19 -31.27 -20.91
C PRO A 36 12.48 -30.65 -19.70
N ALA A 37 13.16 -30.64 -18.56
CA ALA A 37 12.67 -29.91 -17.41
C ALA A 37 12.39 -28.48 -17.91
N THR A 38 11.14 -28.06 -17.88
CA THR A 38 10.76 -26.69 -18.20
C THR A 38 11.62 -25.81 -17.29
N GLU A 39 12.39 -24.88 -17.89
CA GLU A 39 13.10 -23.89 -17.08
C GLU A 39 12.08 -23.19 -16.19
N ALA A 40 12.43 -22.99 -14.91
CA ALA A 40 11.54 -22.34 -13.95
C ALA A 40 11.19 -20.93 -14.44
N GLU A 41 9.90 -20.59 -14.44
CA GLU A 41 9.44 -19.26 -14.79
C GLU A 41 9.70 -18.30 -13.61
N VAL A 42 10.59 -17.32 -13.82
CA VAL A 42 11.04 -16.37 -12.79
C VAL A 42 10.67 -14.95 -13.18
N LEU A 43 10.00 -14.24 -12.28
CA LEU A 43 9.76 -12.80 -12.38
C LEU A 43 10.79 -12.07 -11.51
N ASN A 44 11.57 -11.16 -12.11
CA ASN A 44 12.58 -10.37 -11.42
C ASN A 44 12.08 -8.95 -11.17
N LEU A 45 12.03 -8.53 -9.93
CA LEU A 45 11.59 -7.21 -9.48
C LEU A 45 12.69 -6.50 -8.70
N TYR A 46 12.53 -5.20 -8.50
CA TYR A 46 13.30 -4.41 -7.55
C TYR A 46 12.39 -3.99 -6.41
N SER A 47 12.91 -4.07 -5.18
CA SER A 47 12.26 -3.48 -4.04
C SER A 47 13.29 -3.16 -2.94
N ILE A 48 12.83 -2.88 -1.73
CA ILE A 48 13.64 -2.72 -0.53
C ILE A 48 13.17 -3.73 0.53
N ASP A 49 13.96 -3.91 1.60
CA ASP A 49 13.57 -4.81 2.67
C ASP A 49 12.24 -4.39 3.32
N PRO A 50 11.32 -5.33 3.59
CA PRO A 50 10.16 -5.03 4.43
C PRO A 50 10.61 -4.75 5.86
N TYR A 51 9.96 -3.80 6.53
CA TYR A 51 10.18 -3.57 7.96
C TYR A 51 9.68 -4.75 8.79
N THR A 52 8.61 -5.38 8.34
CA THR A 52 8.03 -6.58 8.96
C THR A 52 7.20 -7.33 7.93
N LEU A 53 7.03 -8.65 8.14
CA LEU A 53 6.01 -9.44 7.43
C LEU A 53 4.87 -9.86 8.37
N ASP A 54 4.78 -9.26 9.58
CA ASP A 54 3.64 -9.47 10.49
C ASP A 54 2.47 -8.54 10.10
N PRO A 55 1.35 -9.07 9.61
CA PRO A 55 0.20 -8.27 9.20
C PRO A 55 -0.39 -7.38 10.31
N ALA A 56 -0.21 -7.79 11.58
CA ALA A 56 -0.77 -7.07 12.73
C ALA A 56 -0.07 -5.74 13.03
N ILE A 57 1.22 -5.61 12.68
CA ILE A 57 2.04 -4.43 13.02
C ILE A 57 2.53 -3.68 11.79
N SER A 58 2.33 -4.23 10.59
CA SER A 58 2.68 -3.57 9.33
C SER A 58 1.82 -2.32 9.11
N ASN A 59 2.47 -1.21 8.76
CA ASN A 59 1.83 0.07 8.50
C ASN A 59 2.49 0.85 7.34
N ASP A 60 3.23 0.15 6.48
CA ASP A 60 3.98 0.72 5.37
C ASP A 60 3.77 -0.06 4.06
N MET A 61 3.85 0.66 2.95
CA MET A 61 3.61 0.12 1.60
C MET A 61 4.60 -0.99 1.22
N THR A 62 5.86 -0.87 1.63
CA THR A 62 6.90 -1.86 1.30
C THR A 62 6.61 -3.21 1.94
N SER A 63 6.27 -3.21 3.23
CA SER A 63 5.87 -4.44 3.93
C SER A 63 4.60 -5.04 3.32
N HIS A 64 3.62 -4.19 2.94
CA HIS A 64 2.36 -4.62 2.34
C HIS A 64 2.56 -5.29 0.98
N GLU A 65 3.50 -4.83 0.15
CA GLU A 65 3.83 -5.46 -1.14
C GLU A 65 4.07 -6.97 -0.99
N TYR A 66 4.80 -7.37 0.04
CA TYR A 66 5.08 -8.77 0.33
C TYR A 66 3.95 -9.48 1.07
N ILE A 67 3.34 -8.82 2.07
CA ILE A 67 2.27 -9.39 2.89
C ILE A 67 1.08 -9.79 2.02
N MET A 68 0.72 -8.97 1.04
CA MET A 68 -0.36 -9.25 0.09
C MET A 68 -0.12 -10.50 -0.77
N GLN A 69 1.13 -10.96 -0.94
CA GLN A 69 1.47 -12.19 -1.66
C GLN A 69 1.51 -13.41 -0.73
N LEU A 70 1.76 -13.19 0.57
CA LEU A 70 2.00 -14.25 1.56
C LEU A 70 0.77 -14.62 2.37
N PHE A 71 -0.16 -13.69 2.57
CA PHE A 71 -1.34 -13.85 3.43
C PHE A 71 -2.62 -13.48 2.70
N SER A 72 -3.76 -13.84 3.28
CA SER A 72 -5.09 -13.52 2.75
C SER A 72 -6.04 -13.13 3.89
N GLY A 73 -7.11 -12.41 3.51
CA GLY A 73 -8.19 -12.01 4.41
C GLY A 73 -9.52 -12.72 4.14
N LEU A 74 -10.58 -12.29 4.79
CA LEU A 74 -11.94 -12.73 4.47
C LEU A 74 -12.35 -12.31 3.07
N VAL A 75 -11.97 -11.10 2.69
CA VAL A 75 -12.27 -10.45 1.41
C VAL A 75 -10.98 -9.85 0.84
N ARG A 76 -10.95 -9.65 -0.45
CA ARG A 76 -9.89 -8.95 -1.19
C ARG A 76 -10.50 -7.90 -2.12
N PHE A 77 -9.68 -7.04 -2.72
CA PHE A 77 -10.18 -6.16 -3.79
C PHE A 77 -10.31 -6.92 -5.11
N GLY A 78 -11.42 -6.66 -5.81
CA GLY A 78 -11.63 -7.00 -7.21
C GLY A 78 -10.97 -5.99 -8.16
N ASP A 79 -11.12 -6.25 -9.47
CA ASP A 79 -10.53 -5.40 -10.53
C ASP A 79 -11.06 -3.96 -10.51
N ASN A 80 -12.29 -3.75 -10.02
CA ASN A 80 -12.91 -2.43 -9.87
C ASN A 80 -12.75 -1.85 -8.45
N LEU A 81 -11.83 -2.39 -7.68
CA LEU A 81 -11.56 -2.00 -6.29
C LEU A 81 -12.75 -2.20 -5.32
N GLU A 82 -13.76 -3.01 -5.70
CA GLU A 82 -14.80 -3.43 -4.75
C GLU A 82 -14.34 -4.64 -3.94
N PRO A 83 -14.82 -4.78 -2.68
CA PRO A 83 -14.59 -5.99 -1.89
C PRO A 83 -15.24 -7.21 -2.54
N VAL A 84 -14.44 -8.23 -2.83
CA VAL A 84 -14.91 -9.51 -3.41
C VAL A 84 -14.52 -10.68 -2.50
N PRO A 85 -15.17 -11.85 -2.62
CA PRO A 85 -14.81 -13.05 -1.89
C PRO A 85 -13.33 -13.41 -1.99
N ASP A 86 -12.75 -13.84 -0.83
CA ASP A 86 -11.43 -14.44 -0.75
C ASP A 86 -11.49 -15.72 0.09
N ILE A 87 -10.98 -15.75 1.35
CA ILE A 87 -11.16 -16.91 2.24
C ILE A 87 -12.65 -17.09 2.59
N ALA A 88 -13.41 -16.01 2.76
CA ALA A 88 -14.87 -16.11 2.76
C ALA A 88 -15.37 -16.27 1.31
N GLN A 89 -16.06 -17.39 1.02
CA GLN A 89 -16.70 -17.59 -0.29
C GLN A 89 -17.92 -16.71 -0.49
N SER A 90 -18.55 -16.24 0.61
CA SER A 90 -19.71 -15.34 0.60
C SER A 90 -19.95 -14.78 2.00
N TRP A 91 -20.80 -13.77 2.08
CA TRP A 91 -21.27 -13.21 3.34
C TRP A 91 -22.73 -12.75 3.26
N GLN A 92 -23.37 -12.61 4.39
CA GLN A 92 -24.70 -12.01 4.54
C GLN A 92 -24.62 -10.86 5.53
N VAL A 93 -25.33 -9.78 5.25
CA VAL A 93 -25.45 -8.61 6.14
C VAL A 93 -26.88 -8.55 6.68
N SER A 94 -27.02 -8.33 7.98
CA SER A 94 -28.33 -8.14 8.62
C SER A 94 -29.01 -6.88 8.09
N HIS A 95 -30.35 -6.82 8.24
CA HIS A 95 -31.16 -5.71 7.72
C HIS A 95 -30.76 -4.33 8.30
N ASP A 96 -30.23 -4.31 9.53
CA ASP A 96 -29.73 -3.10 10.17
C ASP A 96 -28.29 -2.73 9.80
N GLY A 97 -27.67 -3.52 8.91
CA GLY A 97 -26.29 -3.28 8.44
C GLY A 97 -25.18 -3.54 9.47
N MET A 98 -25.53 -4.08 10.67
CA MET A 98 -24.58 -4.17 11.78
C MET A 98 -23.96 -5.56 11.97
N THR A 99 -24.57 -6.62 11.42
CA THR A 99 -24.06 -7.99 11.60
C THR A 99 -23.73 -8.62 10.25
N TYR A 100 -22.48 -9.04 10.11
CA TYR A 100 -21.94 -9.74 8.96
C TYR A 100 -21.73 -11.20 9.31
N THR A 101 -22.32 -12.13 8.54
CA THR A 101 -22.08 -13.57 8.67
C THR A 101 -21.29 -14.04 7.46
N PHE A 102 -20.02 -14.40 7.67
CA PHE A 102 -19.12 -14.88 6.63
C PHE A 102 -19.13 -16.41 6.60
N TYR A 103 -19.26 -16.96 5.39
CA TYR A 103 -19.17 -18.38 5.11
C TYR A 103 -17.80 -18.65 4.47
N LEU A 104 -16.92 -19.33 5.21
CA LEU A 104 -15.56 -19.60 4.78
C LEU A 104 -15.52 -20.77 3.79
N ARG A 105 -14.51 -20.77 2.94
CA ARG A 105 -14.12 -21.91 2.12
C ARG A 105 -13.57 -23.01 3.04
N ASN A 106 -13.74 -24.26 2.67
CA ASN A 106 -13.20 -25.41 3.41
C ASN A 106 -11.97 -26.03 2.73
N ASP A 107 -11.49 -25.45 1.63
CA ASP A 107 -10.31 -25.87 0.88
C ASP A 107 -9.10 -24.95 1.10
N VAL A 108 -9.21 -23.93 1.95
CA VAL A 108 -8.12 -23.01 2.27
C VAL A 108 -7.15 -23.66 3.27
N ARG A 109 -5.86 -23.57 2.96
CA ARG A 109 -4.77 -24.09 3.79
C ARG A 109 -3.70 -23.03 4.03
N PHE A 110 -3.09 -23.10 5.19
CA PHE A 110 -1.81 -22.46 5.42
C PHE A 110 -0.72 -23.13 4.56
N HIS A 111 0.42 -22.48 4.39
CA HIS A 111 1.52 -22.97 3.56
C HIS A 111 2.05 -24.35 4.00
N ASP A 112 1.91 -24.70 5.28
CA ASP A 112 2.26 -26.02 5.82
C ASP A 112 1.20 -27.11 5.57
N GLY A 113 0.05 -26.74 4.98
CA GLY A 113 -1.05 -27.63 4.65
C GLY A 113 -2.15 -27.73 5.72
N ARG A 114 -2.04 -27.07 6.88
CA ARG A 114 -3.10 -27.00 7.89
C ARG A 114 -4.31 -26.23 7.36
N GLU A 115 -5.51 -26.73 7.62
CA GLU A 115 -6.77 -26.08 7.22
C GLU A 115 -6.97 -24.76 7.98
N VAL A 116 -7.51 -23.75 7.28
CA VAL A 116 -7.94 -22.49 7.89
C VAL A 116 -9.39 -22.61 8.38
N LYS A 117 -9.65 -22.14 9.59
CA LYS A 117 -10.96 -22.18 10.24
C LYS A 117 -11.36 -20.81 10.80
N ALA A 118 -12.62 -20.64 11.16
CA ALA A 118 -13.14 -19.43 11.77
C ALA A 118 -12.40 -19.03 13.07
N GLU A 119 -11.90 -20.01 13.83
CA GLU A 119 -11.08 -19.80 15.03
C GLU A 119 -9.77 -19.06 14.71
N ASP A 120 -9.16 -19.32 13.55
CA ASP A 120 -7.92 -18.66 13.15
C ASP A 120 -8.12 -17.14 12.93
N PHE A 121 -9.26 -16.72 12.38
CA PHE A 121 -9.61 -15.30 12.27
C PHE A 121 -9.85 -14.66 13.65
N LYS A 122 -10.59 -15.34 14.52
CA LYS A 122 -10.81 -14.84 15.89
C LYS A 122 -9.48 -14.65 16.61
N TYR A 123 -8.59 -15.65 16.54
CA TYR A 123 -7.25 -15.58 17.11
C TYR A 123 -6.46 -14.40 16.53
N SER A 124 -6.41 -14.29 15.19
CA SER A 124 -5.62 -13.26 14.49
C SER A 124 -6.03 -11.85 14.95
N TRP A 125 -7.34 -11.57 15.01
CA TRP A 125 -7.82 -10.25 15.40
C TRP A 125 -7.66 -9.99 16.89
N GLN A 126 -7.85 -10.99 17.75
CA GLN A 126 -7.57 -10.87 19.19
C GLN A 126 -6.09 -10.53 19.44
N ARG A 127 -5.18 -11.25 18.76
CA ARG A 127 -3.74 -10.97 18.80
C ARG A 127 -3.45 -9.55 18.30
N THR A 128 -4.00 -9.17 17.15
CA THR A 128 -3.79 -7.84 16.54
C THR A 128 -4.24 -6.72 17.49
N CYS A 129 -5.37 -6.90 18.17
CA CYS A 129 -5.92 -5.90 19.09
C CYS A 129 -5.33 -5.97 20.51
N HIS A 130 -4.54 -7.01 20.85
CA HIS A 130 -3.93 -7.12 22.16
C HIS A 130 -2.91 -5.99 22.39
N PRO A 131 -2.89 -5.33 23.57
CA PRO A 131 -1.95 -4.22 23.85
C PRO A 131 -0.48 -4.57 23.64
N ASP A 132 -0.07 -5.81 23.94
CA ASP A 132 1.31 -6.26 23.77
C ASP A 132 1.76 -6.33 22.29
N THR A 133 0.83 -6.46 21.36
CA THR A 133 1.13 -6.45 19.91
C THR A 133 1.52 -5.04 19.44
N GLN A 134 1.06 -4.00 20.11
CA GLN A 134 1.35 -2.59 19.78
C GLN A 134 1.00 -2.23 18.32
N SER A 135 -0.07 -2.82 17.79
CA SER A 135 -0.56 -2.53 16.45
C SER A 135 -0.95 -1.06 16.32
N GLN A 136 -0.37 -0.37 15.34
CA GLN A 136 -0.71 1.03 15.05
C GLN A 136 -1.95 1.16 14.16
N THR A 137 -2.38 0.06 13.57
CA THR A 137 -3.44 0.01 12.55
C THR A 137 -4.72 -0.64 13.04
N ALA A 138 -4.67 -1.42 14.14
CA ALA A 138 -5.82 -2.17 14.65
C ALA A 138 -7.05 -1.27 14.96
N ALA A 139 -6.85 -0.10 15.55
CA ALA A 139 -7.93 0.84 15.86
C ALA A 139 -8.64 1.36 14.61
N THR A 140 -7.89 1.58 13.52
CA THR A 140 -8.41 2.08 12.25
C THR A 140 -9.21 1.03 11.49
N TYR A 141 -8.65 -0.19 11.36
CA TYR A 141 -9.23 -1.22 10.48
C TYR A 141 -10.18 -2.18 11.18
N LEU A 142 -9.96 -2.48 12.46
CA LEU A 142 -10.81 -3.38 13.23
C LEU A 142 -11.66 -2.65 14.30
N GLY A 143 -11.40 -1.36 14.55
CA GLY A 143 -12.02 -0.57 15.61
C GLY A 143 -13.53 -0.39 15.49
N ASP A 144 -14.13 -0.69 14.34
CA ASP A 144 -15.57 -0.71 14.12
C ASP A 144 -16.25 -1.97 14.69
N ILE A 145 -15.48 -3.04 14.95
CA ILE A 145 -16.00 -4.29 15.54
C ILE A 145 -16.23 -4.08 17.03
N VAL A 146 -17.42 -4.43 17.49
CA VAL A 146 -17.81 -4.31 18.91
C VAL A 146 -16.81 -5.04 19.80
N GLY A 147 -16.31 -4.37 20.83
CA GLY A 147 -15.34 -4.91 21.80
C GLY A 147 -13.87 -4.70 21.42
N VAL A 148 -13.55 -4.29 20.21
CA VAL A 148 -12.15 -4.05 19.80
C VAL A 148 -11.53 -2.90 20.60
N ARG A 149 -12.24 -1.79 20.79
CA ARG A 149 -11.73 -0.63 21.55
C ARG A 149 -11.47 -0.96 23.02
N GLU A 150 -12.29 -1.84 23.61
CA GLU A 150 -12.10 -2.35 24.97
C GLU A 150 -10.85 -3.23 25.08
N VAL A 151 -10.60 -4.09 24.09
CA VAL A 151 -9.39 -4.94 24.07
C VAL A 151 -8.14 -4.08 23.88
N LEU A 152 -8.13 -3.15 22.91
CA LEU A 152 -7.03 -2.21 22.70
C LEU A 152 -6.70 -1.38 23.95
N ALA A 153 -7.72 -1.04 24.74
CA ALA A 153 -7.55 -0.31 26.00
C ALA A 153 -7.15 -1.21 27.19
N GLY A 154 -6.99 -2.53 27.00
CA GLY A 154 -6.70 -3.50 28.05
C GLY A 154 -7.86 -3.69 29.05
N LYS A 155 -9.09 -3.34 28.67
CA LYS A 155 -10.31 -3.45 29.51
C LYS A 155 -11.09 -4.75 29.27
N ALA A 156 -10.79 -5.46 28.19
CA ALA A 156 -11.37 -6.76 27.86
C ALA A 156 -10.28 -7.68 27.27
N GLU A 157 -10.45 -8.99 27.45
CA GLU A 157 -9.55 -10.00 26.91
C GLU A 157 -10.02 -10.52 25.54
N GLU A 158 -11.33 -10.39 25.25
CA GLU A 158 -11.93 -10.90 24.02
C GLU A 158 -12.72 -9.82 23.28
N ILE A 159 -12.70 -9.92 21.94
CA ILE A 159 -13.51 -9.08 21.05
C ILE A 159 -14.93 -9.64 21.05
N SER A 160 -15.86 -8.99 21.77
CA SER A 160 -17.22 -9.49 21.95
C SER A 160 -18.05 -9.51 20.65
N GLY A 161 -17.70 -8.70 19.66
CA GLY A 161 -18.34 -8.65 18.35
C GLY A 161 -17.92 -9.78 17.40
N VAL A 162 -16.97 -10.65 17.76
CA VAL A 162 -16.51 -11.77 16.93
C VAL A 162 -17.01 -13.08 17.51
N ARG A 163 -17.90 -13.76 16.79
CA ARG A 163 -18.52 -15.02 17.21
C ARG A 163 -18.28 -16.12 16.19
N ILE A 164 -17.77 -17.26 16.64
CA ILE A 164 -17.67 -18.49 15.86
C ILE A 164 -19.00 -19.23 15.95
N ILE A 165 -19.62 -19.52 14.82
CA ILE A 165 -20.85 -20.31 14.72
C ILE A 165 -20.50 -21.78 14.54
N ASP A 166 -19.57 -22.07 13.62
CA ASP A 166 -18.95 -23.37 13.37
C ASP A 166 -17.57 -23.18 12.75
N ASP A 167 -16.88 -24.28 12.38
CA ASP A 167 -15.52 -24.25 11.82
C ASP A 167 -15.34 -23.34 10.59
N TYR A 168 -16.42 -23.11 9.84
CA TYR A 168 -16.40 -22.34 8.57
C TYR A 168 -17.41 -21.19 8.54
N THR A 169 -17.99 -20.85 9.69
CA THR A 169 -18.96 -19.74 9.78
C THR A 169 -18.53 -18.78 10.89
N LEU A 170 -18.18 -17.55 10.49
CA LEU A 170 -17.77 -16.45 11.36
C LEU A 170 -18.82 -15.33 11.31
N GLN A 171 -19.27 -14.87 12.49
CA GLN A 171 -20.18 -13.74 12.60
C GLN A 171 -19.47 -12.56 13.27
N ILE A 172 -19.63 -11.37 12.66
CA ILE A 172 -19.02 -10.12 13.11
C ILE A 172 -20.11 -9.10 13.33
N THR A 173 -20.11 -8.45 14.50
CA THR A 173 -21.01 -7.33 14.83
C THR A 173 -20.20 -6.05 14.93
N ILE A 174 -20.62 -5.00 14.23
CA ILE A 174 -20.02 -3.66 14.26
C ILE A 174 -20.89 -2.68 15.05
N ASP A 175 -20.28 -1.58 15.47
CA ASP A 175 -20.88 -0.56 16.37
C ASP A 175 -21.96 0.30 15.69
N ALA A 176 -21.89 0.45 14.36
CA ALA A 176 -22.87 1.13 13.52
C ALA A 176 -22.85 0.55 12.11
N PRO A 177 -23.89 0.70 11.28
CA PRO A 177 -23.82 0.32 9.87
C PRO A 177 -22.77 1.18 9.16
N LYS A 178 -21.88 0.55 8.38
CA LYS A 178 -20.77 1.23 7.69
C LYS A 178 -20.56 0.65 6.31
N SER A 179 -20.77 1.45 5.27
CA SER A 179 -20.63 1.03 3.86
C SER A 179 -19.21 0.57 3.52
N TYR A 180 -18.22 1.10 4.19
CA TYR A 180 -16.79 0.84 3.98
C TYR A 180 -16.21 -0.30 4.83
N PHE A 181 -17.00 -0.94 5.69
CA PHE A 181 -16.49 -1.97 6.62
C PHE A 181 -15.78 -3.12 5.90
N LEU A 182 -16.39 -3.64 4.80
CA LEU A 182 -15.76 -4.70 4.01
C LEU A 182 -14.44 -4.24 3.37
N SER A 183 -14.36 -3.00 2.94
CA SER A 183 -13.12 -2.43 2.38
C SER A 183 -11.99 -2.39 3.40
N LYS A 184 -12.29 -2.07 4.67
CA LYS A 184 -11.29 -2.15 5.75
C LYS A 184 -10.75 -3.57 5.99
N LEU A 185 -11.58 -4.60 5.78
CA LEU A 185 -11.16 -6.00 5.93
C LEU A 185 -10.22 -6.51 4.83
N THR A 186 -9.99 -5.75 3.78
CA THR A 186 -8.99 -6.06 2.74
C THR A 186 -7.57 -5.63 3.14
N TYR A 187 -7.44 -4.84 4.20
CA TYR A 187 -6.14 -4.36 4.68
C TYR A 187 -5.41 -5.46 5.49
N PRO A 188 -4.08 -5.55 5.43
CA PRO A 188 -3.29 -6.61 6.08
C PRO A 188 -3.61 -6.87 7.54
N THR A 189 -3.91 -5.84 8.32
CA THR A 189 -4.30 -5.94 9.75
C THR A 189 -5.45 -6.92 10.01
N ALA A 190 -6.32 -7.15 9.00
CA ALA A 190 -7.45 -8.07 9.10
C ALA A 190 -7.15 -9.49 8.55
N PHE A 191 -5.92 -9.76 8.08
CA PHE A 191 -5.55 -11.04 7.50
C PHE A 191 -5.39 -12.13 8.56
N VAL A 192 -5.60 -13.37 8.14
CA VAL A 192 -5.45 -14.53 9.01
C VAL A 192 -3.99 -14.93 9.14
N VAL A 193 -3.56 -15.24 10.37
CA VAL A 193 -2.24 -15.76 10.69
C VAL A 193 -2.34 -17.12 11.39
N ASP A 194 -1.36 -17.98 11.18
CA ASP A 194 -1.26 -19.25 11.89
C ASP A 194 -0.81 -19.02 13.33
N ARG A 195 -1.64 -19.48 14.29
CA ARG A 195 -1.38 -19.31 15.72
C ARG A 195 -0.05 -19.93 16.14
N ALA A 196 0.24 -21.18 15.70
CA ALA A 196 1.45 -21.88 16.09
C ALA A 196 2.71 -21.17 15.58
N ASN A 197 2.63 -20.58 14.38
CA ASN A 197 3.70 -19.79 13.81
C ASN A 197 3.85 -18.44 14.55
N ALA A 198 2.74 -17.71 14.78
CA ALA A 198 2.76 -16.39 15.42
C ALA A 198 3.18 -16.42 16.90
N GLU A 199 2.96 -17.54 17.59
CA GLU A 199 3.39 -17.76 18.98
C GLU A 199 4.80 -18.39 19.08
N SER A 200 5.47 -18.65 17.94
CA SER A 200 6.85 -19.14 17.95
C SER A 200 7.84 -18.08 18.48
N VAL A 201 8.98 -18.54 18.97
CA VAL A 201 9.97 -17.64 19.58
C VAL A 201 10.66 -16.78 18.52
N GLY A 202 10.80 -15.48 18.81
CA GLY A 202 11.54 -14.53 17.97
C GLY A 202 10.70 -13.85 16.90
N GLU A 203 11.34 -13.47 15.80
CA GLU A 203 10.71 -12.79 14.66
C GLU A 203 10.04 -13.84 13.75
N TRP A 204 8.91 -14.41 14.19
CA TRP A 204 8.18 -15.48 13.51
C TRP A 204 7.89 -15.14 12.03
N TRP A 205 7.68 -13.87 11.74
CA TRP A 205 7.39 -13.35 10.42
C TRP A 205 8.57 -13.43 9.43
N ARG A 206 9.77 -13.80 9.91
CA ARG A 206 10.92 -14.15 9.04
C ARG A 206 10.74 -15.52 8.34
N GLN A 207 9.83 -16.34 8.85
CA GLN A 207 9.43 -17.63 8.25
C GLN A 207 7.90 -17.76 8.38
N PRO A 208 7.14 -16.94 7.64
CA PRO A 208 5.71 -16.86 7.78
C PRO A 208 5.03 -18.12 7.23
N ASN A 209 4.06 -18.66 7.99
CA ASN A 209 3.13 -19.68 7.54
C ASN A 209 1.81 -18.99 7.16
N GLY A 210 1.76 -18.44 5.94
CA GLY A 210 0.63 -17.68 5.44
C GLY A 210 -0.38 -18.53 4.66
N THR A 211 -1.26 -17.85 3.91
CA THR A 211 -2.35 -18.44 3.12
C THR A 211 -2.35 -17.95 1.67
N GLY A 212 -1.40 -17.08 1.32
CA GLY A 212 -1.32 -16.40 0.04
C GLY A 212 -0.88 -17.27 -1.13
N PRO A 213 -0.91 -16.71 -2.35
CA PRO A 213 -0.52 -17.39 -3.58
C PRO A 213 0.98 -17.74 -3.67
N PHE A 214 1.79 -17.12 -2.82
CA PHE A 214 3.22 -17.39 -2.72
C PHE A 214 3.63 -17.67 -1.27
N MET A 215 4.77 -18.36 -1.12
CA MET A 215 5.45 -18.66 0.15
C MET A 215 6.81 -17.96 0.17
N LEU A 216 7.26 -17.51 1.34
CA LEU A 216 8.62 -16.99 1.50
C LEU A 216 9.62 -18.14 1.41
N ARG A 217 10.48 -18.12 0.38
CA ARG A 217 11.54 -19.11 0.15
C ARG A 217 12.86 -18.72 0.79
N GLN A 218 13.22 -17.42 0.65
CA GLN A 218 14.50 -16.88 1.09
C GLN A 218 14.38 -15.39 1.35
N TRP A 219 15.05 -14.89 2.37
CA TRP A 219 15.21 -13.48 2.62
C TRP A 219 16.61 -13.20 3.18
N ASP A 220 17.46 -12.62 2.34
CA ASP A 220 18.79 -12.13 2.68
C ASP A 220 18.73 -10.60 2.70
N GLU A 221 18.76 -10.00 3.88
CA GLU A 221 18.63 -8.54 4.07
C GLU A 221 19.60 -7.76 3.18
N ASN A 222 19.10 -6.64 2.62
CA ASN A 222 19.80 -5.76 1.70
C ASN A 222 20.32 -6.45 0.43
N SER A 223 19.84 -7.64 0.09
CA SER A 223 20.33 -8.42 -1.05
C SER A 223 19.18 -9.00 -1.87
N LEU A 224 18.41 -9.92 -1.29
CA LEU A 224 17.47 -10.74 -2.05
C LEU A 224 16.29 -11.20 -1.20
N LEU A 225 15.08 -11.12 -1.75
CA LEU A 225 13.91 -11.79 -1.23
C LEU A 225 13.29 -12.64 -2.35
N VAL A 226 13.03 -13.91 -2.07
CA VAL A 226 12.47 -14.85 -3.04
C VAL A 226 11.16 -15.40 -2.53
N LEU A 227 10.12 -15.23 -3.32
CA LEU A 227 8.85 -15.90 -3.15
C LEU A 227 8.76 -17.11 -4.08
N GLU A 228 8.23 -18.22 -3.57
CA GLU A 228 7.97 -19.46 -4.31
C GLU A 228 6.46 -19.66 -4.43
N LYS A 229 6.00 -20.12 -5.56
CA LYS A 229 4.59 -20.45 -5.82
C LYS A 229 4.03 -21.40 -4.76
N ASN A 230 2.83 -21.08 -4.25
CA ASN A 230 2.07 -21.96 -3.37
C ASN A 230 1.16 -22.89 -4.19
N ASP A 231 1.54 -24.14 -4.36
CA ASP A 231 0.74 -25.14 -5.08
C ASP A 231 -0.54 -25.55 -4.34
N LEU A 232 -0.66 -25.22 -3.03
CA LEU A 232 -1.86 -25.46 -2.21
C LEU A 232 -2.83 -24.27 -2.22
N TYR A 233 -2.53 -23.21 -2.97
CA TYR A 233 -3.37 -22.02 -3.00
C TYR A 233 -4.77 -22.34 -3.54
N TYR A 234 -5.79 -21.94 -2.79
CA TYR A 234 -7.22 -22.20 -3.09
C TYR A 234 -7.78 -21.38 -4.24
N GLY A 235 -7.10 -20.31 -4.63
CA GLY A 235 -7.48 -19.43 -5.73
C GLY A 235 -6.83 -19.81 -7.05
N LYS A 236 -6.65 -18.82 -7.93
CA LYS A 236 -5.92 -19.01 -9.18
C LYS A 236 -4.44 -19.19 -8.87
N LEU A 237 -3.88 -20.35 -9.21
CA LEU A 237 -2.46 -20.64 -9.03
C LEU A 237 -1.59 -19.64 -9.79
N ALA A 238 -0.48 -19.25 -9.18
CA ALA A 238 0.55 -18.46 -9.85
C ALA A 238 1.09 -19.22 -11.08
N LYS A 239 1.38 -18.47 -12.14
CA LYS A 239 1.98 -19.02 -13.35
C LYS A 239 3.50 -19.06 -13.26
N VAL A 240 4.09 -18.03 -12.62
CA VAL A 240 5.52 -18.01 -12.33
C VAL A 240 5.84 -18.90 -11.15
N ASP A 241 6.97 -19.61 -11.20
CA ASP A 241 7.42 -20.49 -10.11
C ASP A 241 8.07 -19.69 -8.98
N PHE A 242 8.77 -18.60 -9.34
CA PHE A 242 9.44 -17.71 -8.38
C PHE A 242 9.25 -16.24 -8.73
N VAL A 243 9.16 -15.42 -7.68
CA VAL A 243 9.32 -13.97 -7.76
C VAL A 243 10.56 -13.59 -6.97
N VAL A 244 11.51 -12.94 -7.65
CA VAL A 244 12.81 -12.58 -7.10
C VAL A 244 12.91 -11.06 -6.99
N PHE A 245 12.91 -10.56 -5.76
CA PHE A 245 13.11 -9.14 -5.48
C PHE A 245 14.59 -8.88 -5.24
N GLN A 246 15.20 -8.05 -6.09
CA GLN A 246 16.54 -7.50 -5.89
C GLN A 246 16.43 -6.35 -4.88
N LEU A 247 16.96 -6.54 -3.67
CA LEU A 247 16.87 -5.55 -2.60
C LEU A 247 18.07 -4.59 -2.66
N TRP A 248 17.81 -3.27 -2.77
CA TRP A 248 18.85 -2.23 -2.80
C TRP A 248 19.92 -2.40 -3.90
N GLY A 249 19.67 -3.24 -4.89
CA GLY A 249 20.65 -3.75 -5.84
C GLY A 249 21.14 -2.76 -6.91
N GLY A 250 20.86 -1.45 -6.80
CA GLY A 250 21.31 -0.46 -7.77
C GLY A 250 20.25 0.58 -8.15
N VAL A 251 20.38 1.15 -9.36
CA VAL A 251 19.38 2.09 -9.91
C VAL A 251 18.37 1.28 -10.72
N PRO A 252 17.07 1.25 -10.33
CA PRO A 252 16.06 0.39 -10.96
C PRO A 252 15.98 0.54 -12.48
N MET A 253 16.03 1.77 -12.99
CA MET A 253 16.01 2.01 -14.44
C MET A 253 17.20 1.36 -15.16
N ASN A 254 18.42 1.43 -14.61
CA ASN A 254 19.59 0.77 -15.19
C ASN A 254 19.48 -0.77 -15.10
N MET A 255 18.86 -1.28 -14.05
CA MET A 255 18.61 -2.71 -13.90
C MET A 255 17.60 -3.20 -14.94
N TYR A 256 16.55 -2.42 -15.18
CA TYR A 256 15.58 -2.69 -16.24
C TYR A 256 16.24 -2.66 -17.64
N GLU A 257 17.03 -1.65 -17.95
CA GLU A 257 17.74 -1.52 -19.23
C GLU A 257 18.68 -2.71 -19.50
N THR A 258 19.33 -3.22 -18.45
CA THR A 258 20.27 -4.35 -18.55
C THR A 258 19.61 -5.72 -18.41
N GLY A 259 18.27 -5.80 -18.27
CA GLY A 259 17.52 -7.05 -18.12
C GLY A 259 17.73 -7.76 -16.78
N LYS A 260 18.15 -7.04 -15.73
CA LYS A 260 18.27 -7.59 -14.37
C LYS A 260 16.94 -7.65 -13.63
N ILE A 261 15.99 -6.78 -14.02
CA ILE A 261 14.61 -6.79 -13.53
C ILE A 261 13.67 -6.62 -14.71
N ASP A 262 12.45 -7.11 -14.54
CA ASP A 262 11.45 -7.21 -15.59
C ASP A 262 10.44 -6.06 -15.55
N VAL A 263 10.29 -5.43 -14.39
CA VAL A 263 9.38 -4.30 -14.17
C VAL A 263 10.10 -3.23 -13.36
N THR A 264 9.84 -1.96 -13.66
CA THR A 264 10.37 -0.82 -12.88
C THR A 264 9.42 0.37 -12.88
N SER A 265 9.36 1.09 -11.77
CA SER A 265 8.77 2.42 -11.71
C SER A 265 9.70 3.46 -12.34
N VAL A 266 9.13 4.49 -12.96
CA VAL A 266 9.85 5.56 -13.63
C VAL A 266 9.90 6.80 -12.75
N SER A 267 11.08 7.26 -12.41
CA SER A 267 11.26 8.53 -11.71
C SER A 267 11.30 9.72 -12.68
N LEU A 268 11.08 10.92 -12.15
CA LEU A 268 11.07 12.19 -12.90
C LEU A 268 12.33 12.37 -13.80
N ASN A 269 13.48 11.86 -13.36
CA ASN A 269 14.73 11.99 -14.13
C ASN A 269 14.72 11.21 -15.46
N TYR A 270 13.84 10.23 -15.60
CA TYR A 270 13.77 9.35 -16.76
C TYR A 270 12.51 9.58 -17.62
N ILE A 271 11.60 10.47 -17.20
CA ILE A 271 10.29 10.63 -17.85
C ILE A 271 10.42 10.98 -19.34
N ASP A 272 11.29 11.94 -19.70
CA ASP A 272 11.49 12.32 -21.10
C ASP A 272 12.00 11.17 -21.97
N LYS A 273 12.81 10.26 -21.38
CA LYS A 273 13.37 9.10 -22.09
C LYS A 273 12.31 8.04 -22.36
N VAL A 274 11.33 7.87 -21.47
CA VAL A 274 10.34 6.81 -21.58
C VAL A 274 9.07 7.26 -22.30
N THR A 275 8.80 8.56 -22.33
CA THR A 275 7.67 9.15 -23.07
C THR A 275 8.02 9.57 -24.49
N ASP A 276 9.28 9.46 -24.93
CA ASP A 276 9.68 9.67 -26.32
C ASP A 276 9.09 8.56 -27.21
N GLU A 277 8.15 8.90 -28.09
CA GLU A 277 7.50 7.97 -29.01
C GLU A 277 8.48 7.22 -29.93
N ALA A 278 9.63 7.81 -30.24
CA ALA A 278 10.70 7.18 -31.00
C ALA A 278 11.67 6.37 -30.12
N GLY A 279 11.51 6.46 -28.80
CA GLY A 279 12.38 5.81 -27.82
C GLY A 279 12.09 4.32 -27.65
N PRO A 280 13.09 3.55 -27.15
CA PRO A 280 12.95 2.10 -27.01
C PRO A 280 11.99 1.64 -25.90
N PHE A 281 11.56 2.55 -25.02
CA PHE A 281 10.75 2.22 -23.83
C PHE A 281 9.30 2.68 -23.95
N TYR A 282 8.94 3.42 -24.99
CA TYR A 282 7.59 3.99 -25.14
C TYR A 282 6.51 2.91 -25.13
N HIS A 283 6.75 1.78 -25.78
CA HIS A 283 5.80 0.67 -25.86
C HIS A 283 5.76 -0.20 -24.60
N ASP A 284 6.74 -0.07 -23.72
CA ASP A 284 6.81 -0.77 -22.44
C ASP A 284 6.13 0.04 -21.32
N LEU A 285 5.84 1.34 -21.60
CA LEU A 285 5.32 2.28 -20.62
C LEU A 285 3.81 2.11 -20.42
N GLU A 286 3.42 1.95 -19.17
CA GLU A 286 2.04 2.05 -18.71
C GLU A 286 1.93 3.19 -17.67
N VAL A 287 0.83 3.94 -17.72
CA VAL A 287 0.54 5.01 -16.75
C VAL A 287 -0.76 4.66 -16.03
N VAL A 288 -0.67 4.44 -14.73
CA VAL A 288 -1.79 4.06 -13.87
C VAL A 288 -2.09 5.21 -12.89
N PRO A 289 -3.32 5.72 -12.80
CA PRO A 289 -3.70 6.64 -11.73
C PRO A 289 -3.42 6.02 -10.36
N GLU A 290 -2.93 6.82 -9.43
CA GLU A 290 -2.75 6.42 -8.05
C GLU A 290 -3.85 7.06 -7.19
N LEU A 291 -4.47 6.30 -6.30
CA LEU A 291 -5.39 6.86 -5.32
C LEU A 291 -4.59 7.53 -4.21
N SER A 292 -3.92 8.62 -4.56
CA SER A 292 -3.10 9.40 -3.63
C SER A 292 -3.42 10.89 -3.69
N PHE A 293 -3.15 11.57 -2.58
CA PHE A 293 -3.43 12.97 -2.37
C PHE A 293 -2.25 13.63 -1.65
N TYR A 294 -1.64 14.62 -2.26
CA TYR A 294 -0.55 15.40 -1.67
C TYR A 294 -1.04 16.81 -1.36
N TYR A 295 -0.74 17.28 -0.14
CA TYR A 295 -1.27 18.53 0.33
C TYR A 295 -0.36 19.22 1.34
N ILE A 296 -0.57 20.53 1.48
CA ILE A 296 -0.05 21.30 2.62
C ILE A 296 -1.19 21.46 3.62
N GLY A 297 -1.01 20.88 4.81
CA GLY A 297 -1.91 21.06 5.94
C GLY A 297 -1.61 22.36 6.67
N PHE A 298 -2.67 23.01 7.14
CA PHE A 298 -2.61 24.20 7.99
C PHE A 298 -2.90 23.81 9.44
N ASN A 299 -2.17 24.38 10.39
CA ASN A 299 -2.52 24.27 11.80
C ASN A 299 -3.62 25.30 12.13
N HIS A 300 -4.87 24.84 12.25
CA HIS A 300 -6.04 25.68 12.43
C HIS A 300 -6.09 26.41 13.77
N HIS A 301 -5.26 26.02 14.74
CA HIS A 301 -5.16 26.66 16.05
C HIS A 301 -3.98 27.63 16.16
N LYS A 302 -3.10 27.66 15.14
CA LYS A 302 -1.94 28.57 15.14
C LYS A 302 -2.13 29.77 14.21
N PRO A 303 -1.83 30.99 14.70
CA PRO A 303 -1.65 32.14 13.81
C PRO A 303 -0.54 31.87 12.76
N PRO A 304 -0.71 32.27 11.49
CA PRO A 304 -1.86 33.02 10.96
C PRO A 304 -3.00 32.15 10.42
N PHE A 305 -2.88 30.80 10.44
CA PHE A 305 -3.81 29.87 9.79
C PHE A 305 -5.09 29.58 10.60
N ASP A 306 -5.24 30.19 11.76
CA ASP A 306 -6.51 30.31 12.50
C ASP A 306 -7.52 31.25 11.82
N ASP A 307 -7.11 31.96 10.74
CA ASP A 307 -7.98 32.82 9.90
C ASP A 307 -8.18 32.12 8.53
N VAL A 308 -9.43 31.84 8.18
CA VAL A 308 -9.81 31.21 6.92
C VAL A 308 -9.39 32.04 5.69
N ASN A 309 -9.41 33.37 5.78
CA ASN A 309 -8.97 34.22 4.67
C ASN A 309 -7.47 34.06 4.39
N ILE A 310 -6.65 33.83 5.42
CA ILE A 310 -5.22 33.55 5.24
C ILE A 310 -5.03 32.20 4.58
N ARG A 311 -5.74 31.15 5.01
CA ARG A 311 -5.64 29.82 4.38
C ARG A 311 -6.04 29.87 2.90
N ARG A 312 -7.16 30.54 2.59
CA ARG A 312 -7.61 30.75 1.20
C ARG A 312 -6.58 31.56 0.39
N ALA A 313 -5.99 32.62 0.98
CA ALA A 313 -4.98 33.42 0.32
C ALA A 313 -3.72 32.62 -0.04
N PHE A 314 -3.23 31.79 0.88
CA PHE A 314 -2.08 30.92 0.62
C PHE A 314 -2.39 29.87 -0.44
N SER A 315 -3.61 29.34 -0.47
CA SER A 315 -4.05 28.38 -1.49
C SER A 315 -4.15 29.02 -2.88
N GLN A 316 -4.74 30.23 -2.99
CA GLN A 316 -4.91 30.92 -4.27
C GLN A 316 -3.63 31.61 -4.77
N ALA A 317 -2.58 31.65 -3.97
CA ALA A 317 -1.28 32.21 -4.37
C ALA A 317 -0.35 31.17 -5.01
N VAL A 318 -0.75 29.92 -5.16
CA VAL A 318 0.04 28.82 -5.74
C VAL A 318 -0.58 28.37 -7.06
N ASP A 319 0.19 28.45 -8.14
CA ASP A 319 -0.19 27.97 -9.48
C ASP A 319 0.13 26.47 -9.62
N LYS A 320 -0.81 25.65 -9.15
CA LYS A 320 -0.66 24.18 -9.12
C LYS A 320 -0.51 23.57 -10.52
N ASP A 321 -1.22 24.10 -11.51
CA ASP A 321 -1.16 23.61 -12.90
C ASP A 321 0.22 23.84 -13.50
N LYS A 322 0.79 25.02 -13.25
CA LYS A 322 2.14 25.34 -13.67
C LYS A 322 3.19 24.47 -12.97
N LEU A 323 3.02 24.18 -11.69
CA LEU A 323 3.90 23.29 -10.95
C LEU A 323 3.80 21.86 -11.47
N ALA A 324 2.61 21.32 -11.71
CA ALA A 324 2.40 20.00 -12.28
C ALA A 324 3.12 19.87 -13.65
N SER A 325 2.99 20.86 -14.50
CA SER A 325 3.62 20.85 -15.84
C SER A 325 5.13 21.07 -15.80
N LEU A 326 5.62 22.12 -15.12
CA LEU A 326 7.03 22.52 -15.20
C LEU A 326 7.94 21.75 -14.24
N VAL A 327 7.46 21.42 -13.04
CA VAL A 327 8.27 20.72 -12.04
C VAL A 327 8.13 19.22 -12.20
N PHE A 328 6.90 18.72 -12.33
CA PHE A 328 6.62 17.29 -12.43
C PHE A 328 6.53 16.77 -13.88
N ARG A 329 6.61 17.65 -14.90
CA ARG A 329 6.50 17.26 -16.32
C ARG A 329 5.25 16.40 -16.58
N ASP A 330 4.12 16.81 -16.03
CA ASP A 330 2.80 16.17 -16.09
C ASP A 330 2.73 14.75 -15.47
N MET A 331 3.74 14.34 -14.68
CA MET A 331 3.70 13.07 -13.95
C MET A 331 2.68 13.06 -12.80
N VAL A 332 2.13 14.19 -12.45
CA VAL A 332 1.04 14.32 -11.47
C VAL A 332 -0.13 15.06 -12.09
N GLN A 333 -1.30 15.01 -11.45
CA GLN A 333 -2.46 15.82 -11.81
C GLN A 333 -2.69 16.85 -10.72
N SER A 334 -2.85 18.13 -11.07
CA SER A 334 -3.20 19.17 -10.10
C SER A 334 -4.54 18.87 -9.41
N ALA A 335 -4.60 19.09 -8.09
CA ALA A 335 -5.76 18.75 -7.28
C ALA A 335 -6.61 19.99 -6.98
N ASP A 336 -7.90 19.95 -7.32
CA ASP A 336 -8.87 20.95 -6.89
C ASP A 336 -9.57 20.57 -5.58
N GLY A 337 -9.65 19.28 -5.30
CA GLY A 337 -10.23 18.66 -4.11
C GLY A 337 -9.28 17.73 -3.39
N ILE A 338 -9.86 16.86 -2.57
CA ILE A 338 -9.17 15.90 -1.70
C ILE A 338 -9.23 14.49 -2.28
N LEU A 339 -10.40 14.10 -2.83
CA LEU A 339 -10.60 12.79 -3.41
C LEU A 339 -9.91 12.68 -4.78
N PRO A 340 -9.04 11.69 -5.02
CA PRO A 340 -8.36 11.51 -6.29
C PRO A 340 -9.27 10.94 -7.38
N PRO A 341 -8.96 11.18 -8.68
CA PRO A 341 -9.63 10.54 -9.80
C PRO A 341 -9.62 9.01 -9.69
N GLY A 342 -10.77 8.38 -9.94
CA GLY A 342 -10.95 6.93 -9.77
C GLY A 342 -11.45 6.51 -8.39
N MET A 343 -11.41 7.40 -7.38
CA MET A 343 -12.04 7.16 -6.09
C MET A 343 -13.57 7.19 -6.25
N PRO A 344 -14.32 6.23 -5.66
CA PRO A 344 -15.77 6.37 -5.54
C PRO A 344 -16.14 7.73 -4.91
N GLY A 345 -17.08 8.46 -5.52
CA GLY A 345 -17.46 9.79 -5.04
C GLY A 345 -16.58 10.94 -5.54
N PHE A 346 -15.52 10.67 -6.31
CA PHE A 346 -14.79 11.74 -7.00
C PHE A 346 -15.74 12.62 -7.81
N ASN A 347 -15.55 13.95 -7.73
CA ASN A 347 -16.44 14.92 -8.36
C ASN A 347 -15.65 15.84 -9.29
N ASP A 348 -15.82 15.64 -10.60
CA ASP A 348 -15.19 16.48 -11.64
C ASP A 348 -15.69 17.94 -11.63
N ASP A 349 -16.89 18.19 -11.09
CA ASP A 349 -17.51 19.52 -11.02
C ASP A 349 -17.16 20.28 -9.72
N LEU A 350 -16.27 19.74 -8.89
CA LEU A 350 -15.86 20.37 -7.63
C LEU A 350 -15.20 21.73 -7.88
N SER A 351 -15.66 22.76 -7.17
CA SER A 351 -15.12 24.11 -7.27
C SER A 351 -13.91 24.29 -6.35
N GLY A 352 -12.70 24.15 -6.91
CA GLY A 352 -11.45 24.37 -6.17
C GLY A 352 -11.11 25.85 -5.98
N LEU A 353 -10.20 26.12 -5.04
CA LEU A 353 -9.59 27.43 -4.86
C LEU A 353 -8.53 27.67 -5.95
N LYS A 354 -8.98 28.26 -7.07
CA LYS A 354 -8.12 28.49 -8.23
C LYS A 354 -7.07 29.58 -7.98
N TYR A 355 -5.94 29.49 -8.69
CA TYR A 355 -4.88 30.49 -8.66
C TYR A 355 -5.40 31.88 -9.03
N ASP A 356 -5.31 32.82 -8.08
CA ASP A 356 -5.72 34.24 -8.25
C ASP A 356 -4.96 35.12 -7.25
N ILE A 357 -3.88 35.75 -7.71
CA ILE A 357 -3.03 36.60 -6.87
C ILE A 357 -3.81 37.84 -6.35
N ASN A 358 -4.69 38.41 -7.16
CA ASN A 358 -5.43 39.58 -6.75
C ASN A 358 -6.38 39.23 -5.63
N ARG A 359 -7.11 38.12 -5.79
CA ARG A 359 -8.00 37.63 -4.75
C ARG A 359 -7.24 37.22 -3.48
N ALA A 360 -6.09 36.60 -3.61
CA ALA A 360 -5.24 36.25 -2.48
C ALA A 360 -4.83 37.50 -1.66
N LYS A 361 -4.43 38.56 -2.33
CA LYS A 361 -4.11 39.85 -1.66
C LYS A 361 -5.33 40.51 -1.00
N GLU A 362 -6.49 40.48 -1.65
CA GLU A 362 -7.76 40.98 -1.06
C GLU A 362 -8.12 40.19 0.21
N LEU A 363 -7.95 38.88 0.20
CA LEU A 363 -8.22 38.02 1.35
C LEU A 363 -7.30 38.35 2.54
N ILE A 364 -6.02 38.62 2.30
CA ILE A 364 -5.11 39.09 3.36
C ILE A 364 -5.57 40.47 3.90
N ALA A 365 -5.91 41.39 3.00
CA ALA A 365 -6.37 42.72 3.39
C ALA A 365 -7.68 42.70 4.22
N THR A 366 -8.54 41.70 3.98
CA THR A 366 -9.81 41.54 4.71
C THR A 366 -9.70 40.59 5.91
N SER A 367 -8.55 39.93 6.10
CA SER A 367 -8.27 39.07 7.26
C SER A 367 -8.11 39.92 8.53
N LYS A 368 -8.06 39.26 9.67
CA LYS A 368 -7.76 39.95 10.95
C LYS A 368 -6.37 40.58 11.00
N TYR A 369 -5.48 40.25 10.09
CA TYR A 369 -4.13 40.80 10.00
C TYR A 369 -4.07 42.08 9.15
N GLY A 370 -4.93 42.22 8.15
CA GLY A 370 -5.06 43.40 7.30
C GLY A 370 -3.89 43.63 6.32
N ASP A 371 -2.69 43.22 6.66
CA ASP A 371 -1.49 43.37 5.83
C ASP A 371 -0.49 42.23 6.10
N VAL A 372 0.30 41.85 5.08
CA VAL A 372 1.32 40.81 5.15
C VAL A 372 2.36 41.09 6.23
N SER A 373 2.73 42.37 6.44
CA SER A 373 3.72 42.77 7.46
C SER A 373 3.29 42.44 8.90
N ASN A 374 2.00 42.21 9.11
CA ASN A 374 1.44 41.84 10.42
C ASN A 374 1.36 40.33 10.64
N LEU A 375 1.69 39.51 9.63
CA LEU A 375 1.70 38.06 9.79
C LEU A 375 2.86 37.62 10.70
N PRO A 376 2.62 36.68 11.63
CA PRO A 376 3.71 36.08 12.42
C PRO A 376 4.66 35.27 11.53
N PRO A 377 5.85 34.91 12.04
CA PRO A 377 6.73 33.98 11.34
C PRO A 377 6.03 32.67 11.03
N ILE A 378 6.25 32.15 9.83
CA ILE A 378 5.61 30.93 9.33
C ILE A 378 6.69 29.87 9.10
N THR A 379 6.44 28.66 9.58
CA THR A 379 7.30 27.48 9.38
C THR A 379 6.47 26.36 8.75
N ILE A 380 7.02 25.69 7.74
CA ILE A 380 6.49 24.46 7.19
C ILE A 380 7.37 23.28 7.61
N THR A 381 6.76 22.27 8.19
CA THR A 381 7.44 21.02 8.56
C THR A 381 7.27 19.98 7.46
N ILE A 382 8.38 19.35 7.07
CA ILE A 382 8.43 18.33 6.02
C ILE A 382 9.24 17.13 6.46
N MET A 383 9.06 16.02 5.75
CA MET A 383 9.95 14.86 5.83
C MET A 383 11.31 15.20 5.22
N GLY A 384 12.40 14.83 5.89
CA GLY A 384 13.75 14.99 5.33
C GLY A 384 14.85 14.71 6.34
N TRP A 385 16.07 14.55 5.83
CA TRP A 385 17.26 14.18 6.60
C TRP A 385 18.23 15.36 6.85
N GLY A 386 17.74 16.57 6.64
CA GLY A 386 18.58 17.78 6.64
C GLY A 386 19.40 17.88 5.33
N GLY A 387 19.09 18.84 4.50
CA GLY A 387 19.72 18.99 3.19
C GLY A 387 18.87 19.85 2.28
N LEU A 388 18.99 19.60 0.97
CA LEU A 388 18.14 20.27 -0.02
C LEU A 388 16.69 19.82 0.15
N ILE A 389 15.76 20.76 0.05
CA ILE A 389 14.33 20.48 -0.03
C ILE A 389 13.98 20.10 -1.47
N SER A 390 12.83 19.47 -1.64
CA SER A 390 12.34 19.08 -2.96
C SER A 390 12.05 20.31 -3.85
N GLN A 391 12.20 20.15 -5.16
CA GLN A 391 12.04 21.25 -6.12
C GLN A 391 10.62 21.84 -6.11
N GLU A 392 9.62 20.99 -5.95
CA GLU A 392 8.23 21.43 -5.88
C GLU A 392 7.97 22.30 -4.66
N LEU A 393 8.49 21.94 -3.50
CA LEU A 393 8.32 22.73 -2.28
C LEU A 393 9.08 24.05 -2.38
N GLU A 394 10.29 24.04 -2.96
CA GLU A 394 11.05 25.25 -3.20
C GLU A 394 10.27 26.21 -4.13
N ALA A 395 9.64 25.67 -5.18
CA ALA A 395 8.83 26.44 -6.10
C ALA A 395 7.58 27.04 -5.42
N ILE A 396 6.88 26.27 -4.57
CA ILE A 396 5.73 26.75 -3.80
C ILE A 396 6.14 27.90 -2.86
N ILE A 397 7.23 27.74 -2.12
CA ILE A 397 7.74 28.79 -1.22
C ILE A 397 8.12 30.05 -2.01
N GLN A 398 8.71 29.86 -3.20
CA GLN A 398 9.04 31.00 -4.07
C GLN A 398 7.80 31.70 -4.61
N GLU A 399 6.71 30.98 -4.90
CA GLU A 399 5.44 31.60 -5.29
C GLU A 399 4.83 32.42 -4.15
N TRP A 400 4.80 31.94 -2.91
CA TRP A 400 4.35 32.73 -1.78
C TRP A 400 5.19 33.99 -1.58
N ARG A 401 6.52 33.89 -1.74
CA ARG A 401 7.42 35.04 -1.66
C ARG A 401 7.12 36.06 -2.75
N ASN A 402 6.97 35.62 -4.01
CA ASN A 402 6.75 36.51 -5.15
C ASN A 402 5.34 37.09 -5.15
N ASN A 403 4.32 36.29 -4.86
CA ASN A 403 2.91 36.66 -5.01
C ASN A 403 2.37 37.39 -3.79
N LEU A 404 2.80 37.00 -2.59
CA LEU A 404 2.31 37.57 -1.33
C LEU A 404 3.37 38.37 -0.56
N GLY A 405 4.66 38.23 -0.86
CA GLY A 405 5.72 38.83 -0.06
C GLY A 405 5.98 38.11 1.26
N VAL A 406 5.61 36.83 1.38
CA VAL A 406 5.73 36.03 2.61
C VAL A 406 6.97 35.15 2.56
N GLU A 407 7.77 35.19 3.64
CA GLU A 407 8.89 34.26 3.85
C GLU A 407 8.45 33.08 4.70
N VAL A 408 8.67 31.87 4.20
CA VAL A 408 8.37 30.61 4.89
C VAL A 408 9.66 29.88 5.25
N LYS A 409 9.81 29.53 6.52
CA LYS A 409 10.94 28.71 7.02
C LYS A 409 10.61 27.22 6.83
N VAL A 410 11.63 26.42 6.54
CA VAL A 410 11.48 24.97 6.38
C VAL A 410 12.13 24.27 7.58
N ARG A 411 11.38 23.35 8.19
CA ARG A 411 11.87 22.39 9.18
C ARG A 411 11.82 20.99 8.57
N GLN A 412 12.96 20.32 8.50
CA GLN A 412 13.04 18.92 8.08
C GLN A 412 13.10 18.00 9.30
N LEU A 413 12.30 16.95 9.28
CA LEU A 413 12.28 15.89 10.29
C LEU A 413 12.36 14.52 9.62
N GLU A 414 13.11 13.61 10.22
CA GLU A 414 13.13 12.20 9.82
C GLU A 414 11.71 11.58 9.92
N PRO A 415 11.36 10.56 9.10
CA PRO A 415 9.99 10.04 9.00
C PRO A 415 9.33 9.73 10.34
N GLN A 416 10.02 8.98 11.22
CA GLN A 416 9.48 8.60 12.53
C GLN A 416 9.26 9.82 13.45
N ARG A 417 10.17 10.81 13.40
CA ARG A 417 10.01 12.06 14.17
C ARG A 417 8.92 12.96 13.60
N LEU A 418 8.71 12.95 12.28
CA LEU A 418 7.66 13.72 11.65
C LEU A 418 6.28 13.29 12.15
N LEU A 419 5.97 11.99 12.11
CA LEU A 419 4.67 11.48 12.57
C LEU A 419 4.41 11.80 14.05
N TYR A 420 5.42 11.63 14.91
CA TYR A 420 5.31 12.03 16.32
C TYR A 420 5.07 13.53 16.47
N TYR A 421 5.85 14.34 15.73
CA TYR A 421 5.77 15.80 15.80
C TYR A 421 4.40 16.32 15.31
N LEU A 422 3.86 15.78 14.24
CA LEU A 422 2.55 16.15 13.71
C LEU A 422 1.41 15.85 14.70
N LYS A 423 1.59 14.88 15.60
CA LYS A 423 0.62 14.55 16.65
C LYS A 423 0.76 15.40 17.92
N GLN A 424 1.95 15.91 18.23
CA GLN A 424 2.25 16.54 19.52
C GLN A 424 2.57 18.03 19.41
N GLU A 425 3.55 18.40 18.60
CA GLU A 425 4.09 19.75 18.48
C GLU A 425 4.04 20.18 17.01
N LYS A 426 3.07 20.99 16.60
CA LYS A 426 2.86 21.34 15.21
C LYS A 426 3.40 22.75 14.91
N ASP A 427 4.10 22.89 13.77
CA ASP A 427 4.35 24.21 13.18
C ASP A 427 3.07 24.78 12.54
N GLU A 428 3.17 25.90 11.87
CA GLU A 428 2.05 26.58 11.22
C GLU A 428 1.53 25.80 10.02
N MET A 429 2.43 25.10 9.30
CA MET A 429 2.11 24.27 8.13
C MET A 429 2.92 22.97 8.14
N PHE A 430 2.45 21.97 7.41
CA PHE A 430 3.16 20.73 7.13
C PHE A 430 2.85 20.24 5.71
N TYR A 431 3.81 19.53 5.07
CA TYR A 431 3.64 18.91 3.77
C TYR A 431 3.65 17.40 3.90
N VAL A 432 2.57 16.76 3.48
CA VAL A 432 2.36 15.31 3.57
C VAL A 432 1.60 14.78 2.37
N GLY A 433 1.69 13.47 2.15
CA GLY A 433 0.85 12.73 1.21
C GLY A 433 0.00 11.70 1.95
N TRP A 434 -1.09 11.31 1.32
CA TRP A 434 -1.94 10.19 1.71
C TRP A 434 -2.16 9.29 0.51
N ILE A 435 -1.96 7.99 0.66
CA ILE A 435 -2.27 6.97 -0.33
C ILE A 435 -3.42 6.16 0.24
N ALA A 436 -4.41 5.86 -0.59
CA ALA A 436 -5.59 5.13 -0.14
C ALA A 436 -5.23 3.76 0.44
N ASP A 437 -5.67 3.52 1.66
CA ASP A 437 -5.63 2.20 2.26
C ASP A 437 -6.77 1.31 1.72
N TYR A 438 -7.88 1.94 1.37
CA TYR A 438 -9.04 1.35 0.69
C TYR A 438 -9.79 2.41 -0.14
N PRO A 439 -10.44 2.02 -1.26
CA PRO A 439 -11.02 2.94 -2.20
C PRO A 439 -12.41 3.43 -1.74
N HIS A 440 -12.44 4.21 -0.68
CA HIS A 440 -13.66 4.81 -0.15
C HIS A 440 -13.40 6.26 0.34
N PRO A 441 -14.31 7.23 0.12
CA PRO A 441 -14.13 8.62 0.56
C PRO A 441 -13.81 8.79 2.03
N GLN A 442 -14.30 7.88 2.87
CA GLN A 442 -14.07 7.86 4.31
C GLN A 442 -12.57 7.82 4.66
N ASP A 443 -11.77 7.11 3.86
CA ASP A 443 -10.32 7.00 4.05
C ASP A 443 -9.55 8.32 3.88
N PHE A 444 -10.16 9.27 3.19
CA PHE A 444 -9.60 10.61 2.99
C PHE A 444 -10.31 11.65 3.86
N LEU A 445 -11.64 11.72 3.80
CA LEU A 445 -12.37 12.85 4.38
C LEU A 445 -12.55 12.71 5.89
N ASP A 446 -12.96 11.51 6.37
CA ASP A 446 -13.09 11.28 7.81
C ASP A 446 -11.72 11.14 8.47
N VAL A 447 -10.85 10.29 7.90
CA VAL A 447 -9.55 9.98 8.49
C VAL A 447 -8.69 11.22 8.65
N LEU A 448 -8.70 12.14 7.66
CA LEU A 448 -7.81 13.30 7.65
C LEU A 448 -8.44 14.59 8.19
N PHE A 449 -9.79 14.73 8.20
CA PHE A 449 -10.42 16.01 8.49
C PHE A 449 -11.57 15.96 9.50
N HIS A 450 -12.11 14.77 9.86
CA HIS A 450 -13.10 14.71 10.93
C HIS A 450 -12.48 15.12 12.27
N SER A 451 -13.19 15.93 13.04
CA SER A 451 -12.70 16.45 14.32
C SER A 451 -12.28 15.35 15.27
N GLY A 452 -11.06 15.43 15.79
CA GLY A 452 -10.54 14.54 16.80
C GLY A 452 -10.00 13.19 16.29
N THR A 453 -9.91 12.97 14.97
CA THR A 453 -9.22 11.80 14.42
C THR A 453 -7.71 11.96 14.53
N ASP A 454 -6.99 10.84 14.68
CA ASP A 454 -5.55 10.81 14.93
C ASP A 454 -4.71 11.36 13.76
N ASN A 455 -5.24 11.30 12.54
CA ASN A 455 -4.57 11.77 11.33
C ASN A 455 -5.02 13.17 10.88
N ASN A 456 -5.94 13.80 11.60
CA ASN A 456 -6.30 15.22 11.41
C ASN A 456 -5.18 16.11 12.00
N TYR A 457 -4.02 16.07 11.36
CA TYR A 457 -2.82 16.79 11.84
C TYR A 457 -3.00 18.31 11.89
N GLY A 458 -3.90 18.86 11.06
CA GLY A 458 -4.23 20.28 11.06
C GLY A 458 -5.13 20.72 12.21
N GLU A 459 -5.69 19.76 12.97
CA GLU A 459 -6.72 20.02 14.01
C GLU A 459 -7.91 20.81 13.46
N TYR A 460 -8.26 20.56 12.19
CA TYR A 460 -9.46 21.12 11.58
C TYR A 460 -10.69 20.67 12.38
N SER A 461 -11.63 21.58 12.60
CA SER A 461 -12.86 21.26 13.31
C SER A 461 -14.01 22.14 12.79
N ASN A 462 -15.04 21.48 12.29
CA ASN A 462 -16.28 22.11 11.87
C ASN A 462 -17.46 21.17 12.11
N PRO A 463 -18.33 21.45 13.10
CA PRO A 463 -19.44 20.56 13.47
C PRO A 463 -20.44 20.28 12.34
N GLU A 464 -20.59 21.20 11.35
CA GLU A 464 -21.47 20.95 10.20
C GLU A 464 -20.88 19.94 9.23
N ILE A 465 -19.55 19.95 9.07
CA ILE A 465 -18.83 18.98 8.23
C ILE A 465 -18.75 17.63 8.94
N ASP A 466 -18.45 17.63 10.24
CA ASP A 466 -18.48 16.40 11.05
C ASP A 466 -19.84 15.71 10.94
N ALA A 467 -20.95 16.47 11.04
CA ALA A 467 -22.29 15.90 10.89
C ALA A 467 -22.55 15.34 9.48
N LEU A 468 -21.98 15.92 8.42
CA LEU A 468 -22.09 15.36 7.05
C LEU A 468 -21.30 14.06 6.92
N LEU A 469 -20.07 14.03 7.46
CA LEU A 469 -19.23 12.85 7.46
C LEU A 469 -19.86 11.70 8.27
N ASP A 470 -20.38 12.00 9.47
CA ASP A 470 -21.11 11.06 10.31
C ASP A 470 -22.33 10.46 9.59
N MET A 471 -23.15 11.31 8.94
CA MET A 471 -24.29 10.83 8.16
C MET A 471 -23.85 9.98 6.96
N ALA A 472 -22.80 10.39 6.25
CA ALA A 472 -22.30 9.68 5.09
C ALA A 472 -21.75 8.29 5.48
N SER A 473 -21.07 8.22 6.63
CA SER A 473 -20.42 6.99 7.12
C SER A 473 -21.41 5.87 7.46
N VAL A 474 -22.62 6.23 7.90
CA VAL A 474 -23.67 5.27 8.33
C VAL A 474 -24.80 5.08 7.31
N GLU A 475 -24.78 5.83 6.20
CA GLU A 475 -25.80 5.73 5.16
C GLU A 475 -25.65 4.41 4.37
N LEU A 476 -26.74 3.62 4.33
CA LEU A 476 -26.76 2.31 3.65
C LEU A 476 -26.98 2.41 2.12
N ASP A 477 -27.61 3.48 1.65
CA ASP A 477 -27.68 3.77 0.21
C ASP A 477 -26.33 4.36 -0.23
N ASN A 478 -25.54 3.54 -0.92
CA ASN A 478 -24.20 3.92 -1.36
C ASN A 478 -24.20 5.22 -2.21
N LYS A 479 -25.23 5.44 -3.03
CA LYS A 479 -25.30 6.67 -3.85
C LYS A 479 -25.54 7.90 -2.98
N LEU A 480 -26.41 7.79 -1.99
CA LEU A 480 -26.67 8.89 -1.06
C LEU A 480 -25.44 9.14 -0.17
N SER A 481 -24.78 8.10 0.31
CA SER A 481 -23.51 8.21 1.05
C SER A 481 -22.47 9.00 0.25
N LEU A 482 -22.24 8.65 -1.02
CA LEU A 482 -21.29 9.35 -1.88
C LEU A 482 -21.66 10.82 -2.11
N VAL A 483 -22.96 11.14 -2.26
CA VAL A 483 -23.42 12.54 -2.37
C VAL A 483 -23.14 13.33 -1.09
N LEU A 484 -23.31 12.74 0.08
CA LEU A 484 -22.98 13.38 1.36
C LEU A 484 -21.47 13.63 1.48
N TYR A 485 -20.64 12.68 1.07
CA TYR A 485 -19.19 12.86 1.03
C TYR A 485 -18.77 13.99 0.06
N GLN A 486 -19.38 14.08 -1.12
CA GLN A 486 -19.12 15.18 -2.06
C GLN A 486 -19.48 16.56 -1.48
N GLN A 487 -20.59 16.63 -0.73
CA GLN A 487 -20.97 17.87 -0.03
C GLN A 487 -19.98 18.24 1.07
N ALA A 488 -19.50 17.25 1.82
CA ALA A 488 -18.46 17.45 2.85
C ALA A 488 -17.16 17.93 2.22
N GLU A 489 -16.72 17.29 1.13
CA GLU A 489 -15.50 17.67 0.40
C GLU A 489 -15.56 19.12 -0.09
N GLN A 490 -16.66 19.53 -0.76
CA GLN A 490 -16.80 20.90 -1.23
C GLN A 490 -16.66 21.92 -0.09
N ARG A 491 -17.24 21.64 1.08
CA ARG A 491 -17.12 22.52 2.25
C ARG A 491 -15.72 22.55 2.84
N LEU A 492 -15.02 21.40 2.87
CA LEU A 492 -13.61 21.33 3.29
C LEU A 492 -12.73 22.20 2.39
N VAL A 493 -12.96 22.16 1.08
CA VAL A 493 -12.25 22.98 0.10
C VAL A 493 -12.60 24.45 0.27
N ASP A 494 -13.88 24.79 0.44
CA ASP A 494 -14.33 26.17 0.66
C ASP A 494 -13.71 26.77 1.93
N ASP A 495 -13.57 25.99 2.99
CA ASP A 495 -12.93 26.41 4.26
C ASP A 495 -11.41 26.41 4.19
N ALA A 496 -10.82 26.02 3.05
CA ALA A 496 -9.39 25.78 2.94
C ALA A 496 -8.87 24.95 4.12
N ALA A 497 -9.49 23.79 4.38
CA ALA A 497 -9.07 22.88 5.44
C ALA A 497 -7.59 22.47 5.26
N CYS A 498 -7.17 22.36 4.00
CA CYS A 498 -5.77 22.25 3.57
C CYS A 498 -5.58 22.97 2.22
N LEU A 499 -4.36 22.98 1.71
CA LEU A 499 -4.05 23.33 0.31
C LEU A 499 -3.85 22.02 -0.47
N PRO A 500 -4.85 21.57 -1.26
CA PRO A 500 -4.67 20.48 -2.21
C PRO A 500 -3.61 20.84 -3.23
N LEU A 501 -2.68 19.92 -3.51
CA LEU A 501 -1.60 20.15 -4.46
C LEU A 501 -1.76 19.32 -5.72
N TRP A 502 -1.64 17.98 -5.60
CA TRP A 502 -1.75 17.06 -6.72
C TRP A 502 -2.15 15.65 -6.30
N PHE A 503 -2.64 14.90 -7.28
CA PHE A 503 -2.86 13.47 -7.27
C PHE A 503 -1.73 12.76 -8.00
N GLY A 504 -1.29 11.61 -7.49
CA GLY A 504 -0.21 10.81 -8.07
C GLY A 504 -0.62 10.03 -9.32
N LYS A 505 0.38 9.66 -10.10
CA LYS A 505 0.30 8.68 -11.19
C LYS A 505 1.52 7.78 -11.11
N ASN A 506 1.31 6.48 -11.29
CA ASN A 506 2.38 5.50 -11.41
C ASN A 506 2.78 5.35 -12.88
N TYR A 507 4.03 5.57 -13.19
CA TYR A 507 4.65 5.33 -14.49
C TYR A 507 5.50 4.07 -14.38
N ILE A 508 5.13 3.02 -15.12
CA ILE A 508 5.73 1.69 -15.00
C ILE A 508 6.21 1.23 -16.35
N LEU A 509 7.41 0.70 -16.39
CA LEU A 509 7.92 -0.04 -17.55
C LEU A 509 7.83 -1.53 -17.24
N THR A 510 7.23 -2.27 -18.16
CA THR A 510 7.12 -3.73 -18.10
C THR A 510 7.72 -4.34 -19.35
N LYS A 511 8.62 -5.31 -19.21
CA LYS A 511 9.22 -6.02 -20.34
C LYS A 511 8.15 -6.67 -21.22
N PRO A 512 8.28 -6.67 -22.56
CA PRO A 512 7.27 -7.17 -23.48
C PRO A 512 6.89 -8.64 -23.28
N TYR A 513 7.81 -9.46 -22.76
CA TYR A 513 7.59 -10.87 -22.45
C TYR A 513 6.88 -11.11 -21.12
N ILE A 514 6.70 -10.09 -20.27
CA ILE A 514 5.90 -10.16 -19.05
C ILE A 514 4.45 -9.86 -19.41
N LYS A 515 3.54 -10.75 -19.02
CA LYS A 515 2.09 -10.59 -19.23
C LYS A 515 1.34 -10.62 -17.90
N GLY A 516 0.30 -9.81 -17.79
CA GLY A 516 -0.58 -9.80 -16.64
C GLY A 516 -0.02 -9.10 -15.40
N TYR A 517 1.07 -8.35 -15.53
CA TYR A 517 1.51 -7.43 -14.47
C TYR A 517 0.65 -6.18 -14.55
N ASN A 518 -0.32 -6.10 -13.65
CA ASN A 518 -1.22 -4.95 -13.56
C ASN A 518 -1.07 -4.35 -12.16
N LEU A 519 -0.60 -3.11 -12.10
CA LEU A 519 -0.59 -2.35 -10.84
C LEU A 519 -2.00 -1.83 -10.57
N SER A 520 -2.51 -2.10 -9.38
CA SER A 520 -3.78 -1.49 -8.97
C SER A 520 -3.57 0.00 -8.63
N PRO A 521 -4.64 0.83 -8.66
CA PRO A 521 -4.56 2.22 -8.18
C PRO A 521 -4.16 2.36 -6.70
N LEU A 522 -4.19 1.26 -5.93
CA LEU A 522 -3.66 1.17 -4.55
C LEU A 522 -2.16 0.88 -4.50
N GLY A 523 -1.47 0.75 -5.65
CA GLY A 523 -0.03 0.55 -5.72
C GLY A 523 0.44 -0.91 -5.60
N PHE A 524 -0.46 -1.90 -5.56
CA PHE A 524 -0.09 -3.32 -5.42
C PHE A 524 -0.40 -4.14 -6.66
N PRO A 525 0.57 -4.93 -7.20
CA PRO A 525 0.32 -5.89 -8.26
C PRO A 525 -0.22 -7.21 -7.71
N MET A 526 -1.09 -7.88 -8.48
CA MET A 526 -1.52 -9.26 -8.22
C MET A 526 -0.58 -10.23 -8.97
N LEU A 527 0.52 -10.63 -8.31
CA LEU A 527 1.61 -11.37 -8.94
C LEU A 527 1.22 -12.78 -9.41
N ASN A 528 0.21 -13.40 -8.83
CA ASN A 528 -0.31 -14.71 -9.30
C ASN A 528 -0.95 -14.66 -10.70
N ASN A 529 -1.21 -13.47 -11.26
CA ASN A 529 -1.69 -13.30 -12.63
C ASN A 529 -0.56 -13.22 -13.66
N VAL A 530 0.66 -12.95 -13.20
CA VAL A 530 1.83 -12.71 -14.06
C VAL A 530 2.34 -13.99 -14.70
N SER A 531 2.72 -13.93 -15.97
CA SER A 531 3.44 -15.00 -16.68
C SER A 531 4.61 -14.43 -17.47
N VAL A 532 5.63 -15.24 -17.66
CA VAL A 532 6.82 -14.93 -18.43
C VAL A 532 6.76 -15.70 -19.76
N GLU A 533 6.71 -15.01 -20.89
CA GLU A 533 6.78 -15.65 -22.21
C GLU A 533 8.24 -15.94 -22.58
N PRO A 534 8.53 -16.98 -23.39
CA PRO A 534 9.88 -17.23 -23.87
C PRO A 534 10.46 -16.01 -24.60
N HIS A 535 11.70 -15.62 -24.30
CA HIS A 535 12.34 -14.41 -24.82
C HIS A 535 13.84 -14.60 -25.07
#